data_d9ea8ed983f62d597b894bd3318a5f01
#
_entry.id   d9ea8ed983f62d597b894bd3318a5f01
#
_cell.length_a   1.000
_cell.length_b   1.000
_cell.length_c   1.000
_cell.angle_alpha   90.00
_cell.angle_beta   90.00
_cell.angle_gamma   90.00
#
_symmetry.space_group_name_H-M   'P 1'
#
loop_
_entity.id
_entity.type
_entity.pdbx_description
1 polymer ?
#
loop_
_entity_poly.entity_id
_entity_poly.type
_entity_poly.pdbx_seq_one_letter_code
_entity_poly.pdbx_strand_id
1 'polypeptide(L)'
;MKKEKLIFTSIASIIVFYIFNRIAFLYQSLEGDILTKINFIMDNLSKSILENIFFIDKTPESILIGLVGLIGVFLVVLYNSFTRNNRLEGKEHGSAEWGSATDIKPFIDKNYEKNMLLTESERISIDTRKTLRNNNILVVGGSGSGKTRFFVKPNLMQLHTSYVITDPKGTLLPECGKMLLDADYNLKYFNTIDFSKSMHYNPFEYIRKEKDILKLVNTIILNTSGEGEKCKEDFWIKAERLLYQALVGYIYYELPKEDRNFSTLLYLLNQMEAKEDNEEFKNPIDIIFEDLESKDEGHFAVRQYKKYKQAAGKTAKSILISCGARLSPLDIKELREITEYDELELDTLGDNKQALFIIIDDTDSTFNFLVAILYTQMFNVLCNKADNEYKGRLPVHVRCLLDEFANIGQIPSFEKLIATVRSREISVVPIVQNMAQIKAIRDWEKAETLV
;
A
#
# COMPACT_ATOMS: atom_id res chain seq x y z
N MET A 1 -38.56 -0.56 27.33
CA MET A 1 -38.76 -0.54 25.87
C MET A 1 -39.24 -1.88 25.25
N LYS A 2 -38.57 -3.02 25.44
CA LYS A 2 -39.04 -4.31 24.83
C LYS A 2 -40.39 -4.79 25.34
N LYS A 3 -40.70 -4.67 26.66
CA LYS A 3 -41.97 -5.10 27.26
C LYS A 3 -43.15 -4.24 26.80
N GLU A 4 -43.01 -2.94 26.73
CA GLU A 4 -44.06 -2.01 26.31
C GLU A 4 -44.48 -2.24 24.83
N LYS A 5 -43.50 -2.48 23.92
CA LYS A 5 -43.79 -2.81 22.52
C LYS A 5 -44.55 -4.15 22.40
N LEU A 6 -44.18 -5.14 23.20
CA LEU A 6 -44.84 -6.45 23.18
C LEU A 6 -46.32 -6.32 23.61
N ILE A 7 -46.55 -5.56 24.67
CA ILE A 7 -47.93 -5.28 25.19
C ILE A 7 -48.74 -4.55 24.11
N PHE A 8 -48.17 -3.51 23.51
CA PHE A 8 -48.87 -2.74 22.47
C PHE A 8 -49.19 -3.61 21.24
N THR A 9 -48.25 -4.44 20.77
CA THR A 9 -48.45 -5.35 19.66
C THR A 9 -49.52 -6.41 19.96
N SER A 10 -49.53 -6.94 21.19
CA SER A 10 -50.56 -7.91 21.62
C SER A 10 -51.98 -7.27 21.65
N ILE A 11 -52.11 -6.07 22.15
CA ILE A 11 -53.39 -5.34 22.17
C ILE A 11 -53.85 -5.04 20.75
N ALA A 12 -52.94 -4.58 19.86
CA ALA A 12 -53.23 -4.33 18.44
C ALA A 12 -53.70 -5.60 17.73
N SER A 13 -53.06 -6.74 18.00
CA SER A 13 -53.42 -8.03 17.42
C SER A 13 -54.80 -8.48 17.80
N ILE A 14 -55.22 -8.30 19.08
CA ILE A 14 -56.53 -8.62 19.57
C ILE A 14 -57.61 -7.72 18.93
N ILE A 15 -57.32 -6.44 18.78
CA ILE A 15 -58.23 -5.49 18.14
C ILE A 15 -58.44 -5.83 16.67
N VAL A 16 -57.38 -6.14 15.94
CA VAL A 16 -57.46 -6.49 14.53
C VAL A 16 -58.17 -7.82 14.32
N PHE A 17 -57.89 -8.84 15.15
CA PHE A 17 -58.64 -10.09 15.12
C PHE A 17 -60.14 -9.82 15.30
N TYR A 18 -60.52 -9.01 16.30
CA TYR A 18 -61.90 -8.67 16.59
C TYR A 18 -62.60 -7.95 15.42
N ILE A 19 -61.95 -6.95 14.83
CA ILE A 19 -62.49 -6.21 13.68
C ILE A 19 -62.69 -7.16 12.46
N PHE A 20 -61.73 -8.02 12.17
CA PHE A 20 -61.81 -8.95 11.04
C PHE A 20 -62.90 -10.02 11.27
N ASN A 21 -63.05 -10.50 12.49
CA ASN A 21 -64.18 -11.42 12.89
C ASN A 21 -65.55 -10.75 12.68
N ARG A 22 -65.69 -9.46 13.05
CA ARG A 22 -66.89 -8.69 12.82
C ARG A 22 -67.20 -8.44 11.34
N ILE A 23 -66.19 -8.14 10.55
CA ILE A 23 -66.35 -7.99 9.11
C ILE A 23 -66.83 -9.30 8.49
N ALA A 24 -66.27 -10.45 8.89
CA ALA A 24 -66.70 -11.74 8.44
C ALA A 24 -68.12 -12.08 8.79
N PHE A 25 -68.55 -11.78 10.04
CA PHE A 25 -69.92 -11.96 10.49
C PHE A 25 -70.89 -11.12 9.65
N LEU A 26 -70.63 -9.86 9.42
CA LEU A 26 -71.48 -9.00 8.58
C LEU A 26 -71.51 -9.45 7.10
N TYR A 27 -70.39 -9.97 6.61
CA TYR A 27 -70.33 -10.51 5.24
C TYR A 27 -71.19 -11.74 5.05
N GLN A 28 -71.29 -12.58 6.08
CA GLN A 28 -72.09 -13.81 6.04
C GLN A 28 -73.57 -13.55 6.30
N SER A 29 -73.89 -12.49 7.02
CA SER A 29 -75.26 -12.13 7.38
C SER A 29 -76.14 -11.61 6.21
N LEU A 30 -75.53 -11.32 5.08
CA LEU A 30 -76.25 -10.78 3.91
C LEU A 30 -76.06 -11.67 2.66
N GLU A 31 -77.10 -11.96 1.96
CA GLU A 31 -77.07 -12.60 0.62
C GLU A 31 -77.07 -11.52 -0.46
N GLY A 32 -76.14 -11.60 -1.45
CA GLY A 32 -76.09 -10.63 -2.50
C GLY A 32 -74.71 -10.54 -3.16
N ASP A 33 -74.56 -9.61 -4.12
CA ASP A 33 -73.32 -9.36 -4.82
C ASP A 33 -72.22 -8.77 -3.90
N ILE A 34 -70.98 -8.97 -4.22
CA ILE A 34 -69.81 -8.54 -3.45
C ILE A 34 -69.83 -7.04 -3.11
N LEU A 35 -70.21 -6.19 -4.07
CA LEU A 35 -70.31 -4.73 -3.93
C LEU A 35 -71.36 -4.37 -2.89
N THR A 36 -72.52 -5.01 -2.90
CA THR A 36 -73.61 -4.82 -1.94
C THR A 36 -73.17 -5.21 -0.53
N LYS A 37 -72.45 -6.33 -0.38
CA LYS A 37 -71.87 -6.77 0.90
C LYS A 37 -70.84 -5.80 1.46
N ILE A 38 -69.95 -5.28 0.62
CA ILE A 38 -68.92 -4.30 1.01
C ILE A 38 -69.60 -3.01 1.53
N ASN A 39 -70.56 -2.46 0.80
CA ASN A 39 -71.29 -1.25 1.21
C ASN A 39 -72.01 -1.48 2.54
N PHE A 40 -72.72 -2.61 2.69
CA PHE A 40 -73.37 -2.95 3.91
C PHE A 40 -72.44 -3.04 5.13
N ILE A 41 -71.21 -3.64 4.94
CA ILE A 41 -70.20 -3.72 5.99
C ILE A 41 -69.71 -2.30 6.36
N MET A 42 -69.45 -1.45 5.37
CA MET A 42 -68.99 -0.08 5.62
C MET A 42 -70.02 0.74 6.42
N ASP A 43 -71.31 0.59 6.13
CA ASP A 43 -72.41 1.33 6.80
C ASP A 43 -72.75 0.78 8.19
N ASN A 44 -72.55 -0.53 8.43
CA ASN A 44 -73.05 -1.19 9.63
C ASN A 44 -71.95 -1.67 10.58
N LEU A 45 -70.67 -1.67 10.19
CA LEU A 45 -69.58 -2.16 11.03
C LEU A 45 -69.53 -1.40 12.40
N SER A 46 -69.54 -0.08 12.33
CA SER A 46 -69.52 0.77 13.54
C SER A 46 -70.75 0.54 14.45
N LYS A 47 -71.93 0.42 13.84
CA LYS A 47 -73.19 0.14 14.59
C LYS A 47 -73.12 -1.23 15.22
N SER A 48 -72.71 -2.26 14.49
CA SER A 48 -72.60 -3.64 14.99
C SER A 48 -71.61 -3.76 16.13
N ILE A 49 -70.52 -2.97 16.14
CA ILE A 49 -69.54 -2.93 17.23
C ILE A 49 -70.15 -2.25 18.47
N LEU A 50 -70.85 -1.11 18.29
CA LEU A 50 -71.44 -0.34 19.38
C LEU A 50 -72.61 -1.06 20.04
N GLU A 51 -73.41 -1.83 19.30
CA GLU A 51 -74.53 -2.60 19.83
C GLU A 51 -74.07 -3.73 20.76
N ASN A 52 -72.99 -4.37 20.48
CA ASN A 52 -72.41 -5.42 21.33
C ASN A 52 -70.92 -5.52 21.25
N ILE A 53 -70.20 -4.78 22.10
CA ILE A 53 -68.73 -4.65 22.07
C ILE A 53 -68.01 -5.98 22.35
N PHE A 54 -68.61 -6.89 23.08
CA PHE A 54 -67.98 -8.19 23.45
C PHE A 54 -68.41 -9.37 22.57
N PHE A 55 -69.21 -9.13 21.54
CA PHE A 55 -69.63 -10.22 20.67
C PHE A 55 -68.51 -10.65 19.72
N ILE A 56 -68.22 -11.93 19.71
CA ILE A 56 -67.34 -12.63 18.78
C ILE A 56 -68.11 -13.75 18.12
N ASP A 57 -68.19 -13.70 16.80
CA ASP A 57 -68.80 -14.77 16.05
C ASP A 57 -67.91 -16.03 16.07
N LYS A 58 -68.53 -17.18 16.39
CA LYS A 58 -67.87 -18.47 16.59
C LYS A 58 -67.91 -19.37 15.34
N THR A 59 -68.42 -18.88 14.23
CA THR A 59 -68.42 -19.65 12.99
C THR A 59 -66.96 -19.89 12.51
N PRO A 60 -66.65 -21.07 11.93
CA PRO A 60 -65.28 -21.37 11.51
C PRO A 60 -64.73 -20.32 10.55
N GLU A 61 -65.57 -19.81 9.66
CA GLU A 61 -65.18 -18.81 8.66
C GLU A 61 -64.82 -17.47 9.28
N SER A 62 -65.59 -17.00 10.24
CA SER A 62 -65.34 -15.74 10.95
C SER A 62 -64.08 -15.81 11.81
N ILE A 63 -63.86 -16.97 12.45
CA ILE A 63 -62.62 -17.21 13.18
C ILE A 63 -61.40 -17.24 12.23
N LEU A 64 -61.52 -17.92 11.07
CA LEU A 64 -60.44 -17.99 10.08
C LEU A 64 -60.07 -16.60 9.58
N ILE A 65 -61.03 -15.77 9.24
CA ILE A 65 -60.81 -14.39 8.76
C ILE A 65 -60.17 -13.55 9.88
N GLY A 66 -60.59 -13.70 11.11
CA GLY A 66 -59.94 -13.08 12.28
C GLY A 66 -58.47 -13.46 12.42
N LEU A 67 -58.15 -14.76 12.22
CA LEU A 67 -56.78 -15.26 12.21
C LEU A 67 -55.94 -14.68 11.08
N VAL A 68 -56.52 -14.49 9.88
CA VAL A 68 -55.85 -13.82 8.77
C VAL A 68 -55.43 -12.40 9.15
N GLY A 69 -56.32 -11.65 9.83
CA GLY A 69 -56.00 -10.32 10.35
C GLY A 69 -54.84 -10.36 11.35
N LEU A 70 -54.82 -11.34 12.25
CA LEU A 70 -53.73 -11.53 13.23
C LEU A 70 -52.40 -11.84 12.52
N ILE A 71 -52.41 -12.72 11.52
CA ILE A 71 -51.21 -13.02 10.69
C ILE A 71 -50.71 -11.75 9.98
N GLY A 72 -51.60 -10.91 9.47
CA GLY A 72 -51.25 -9.63 8.88
C GLY A 72 -50.45 -8.71 9.83
N VAL A 73 -50.91 -8.58 11.07
CA VAL A 73 -50.18 -7.83 12.11
C VAL A 73 -48.82 -8.44 12.37
N PHE A 74 -48.71 -9.75 12.45
CA PHE A 74 -47.43 -10.45 12.65
C PHE A 74 -46.48 -10.21 11.51
N LEU A 75 -46.95 -10.26 10.27
CA LEU A 75 -46.12 -9.97 9.08
C LEU A 75 -45.62 -8.53 9.05
N VAL A 76 -46.44 -7.55 9.44
CA VAL A 76 -46.04 -6.14 9.56
C VAL A 76 -44.96 -5.95 10.63
N VAL A 77 -45.11 -6.62 11.77
CA VAL A 77 -44.10 -6.57 12.86
C VAL A 77 -42.80 -7.23 12.41
N LEU A 78 -42.86 -8.36 11.73
CA LEU A 78 -41.73 -9.04 11.13
C LEU A 78 -41.01 -8.14 10.08
N TYR A 79 -41.77 -7.56 9.14
CA TYR A 79 -41.25 -6.65 8.13
C TYR A 79 -40.55 -5.47 8.78
N ASN A 80 -41.16 -4.80 9.76
CA ASN A 80 -40.53 -3.70 10.48
C ASN A 80 -39.32 -4.12 11.31
N SER A 81 -39.27 -5.39 11.75
CA SER A 81 -38.09 -5.92 12.44
C SER A 81 -36.92 -6.18 11.49
N PHE A 82 -37.19 -6.65 10.29
CA PHE A 82 -36.14 -6.90 9.27
C PHE A 82 -35.72 -5.63 8.54
N THR A 83 -36.63 -4.69 8.31
CA THR A 83 -36.37 -3.42 7.61
C THR A 83 -35.84 -2.32 8.54
N ARG A 84 -35.72 -2.61 9.82
CA ARG A 84 -35.08 -1.69 10.76
C ARG A 84 -33.60 -1.58 10.37
N ASN A 85 -33.29 -0.54 9.59
CA ASN A 85 -31.90 -0.11 9.42
C ASN A 85 -31.30 0.01 10.83
N ASN A 86 -30.16 -0.62 11.06
CA ASN A 86 -29.35 -0.47 12.27
C ASN A 86 -28.78 0.96 12.32
N ARG A 87 -29.66 1.95 12.44
CA ARG A 87 -29.25 3.31 12.77
C ARG A 87 -28.95 3.34 14.25
N LEU A 88 -27.70 3.51 14.57
CA LEU A 88 -27.22 3.77 15.92
C LEU A 88 -27.70 5.18 16.28
N GLU A 89 -28.83 5.27 16.99
CA GLU A 89 -29.38 6.54 17.49
C GLU A 89 -28.30 7.27 18.31
N GLY A 90 -27.99 8.52 17.98
CA GLY A 90 -26.97 9.33 18.63
C GLY A 90 -25.55 9.19 18.05
N LYS A 91 -25.35 8.43 16.97
CA LYS A 91 -24.04 8.28 16.27
C LYS A 91 -24.14 8.66 14.80
N GLU A 92 -24.86 9.73 14.51
CA GLU A 92 -25.15 10.20 13.14
C GLU A 92 -23.92 10.65 12.36
N HIS A 93 -22.83 11.00 13.05
CA HIS A 93 -21.55 11.42 12.50
C HIS A 93 -20.43 10.35 12.59
N GLY A 94 -20.78 9.12 12.90
CA GLY A 94 -19.87 7.98 13.03
C GLY A 94 -19.93 7.32 14.40
N SER A 95 -19.58 6.04 14.45
CA SER A 95 -19.53 5.26 15.69
C SER A 95 -18.13 5.17 16.29
N ALA A 96 -17.16 5.95 15.77
CA ALA A 96 -15.80 5.96 16.27
C ALA A 96 -15.75 6.60 17.67
N GLU A 97 -15.12 5.92 18.59
CA GLU A 97 -14.84 6.39 19.94
C GLU A 97 -13.42 5.98 20.35
N TRP A 98 -12.85 6.68 21.31
CA TRP A 98 -11.55 6.33 21.85
C TRP A 98 -11.60 4.95 22.48
N GLY A 99 -10.63 4.08 22.08
CA GLY A 99 -10.48 2.75 22.68
C GLY A 99 -9.98 2.84 24.11
N SER A 100 -10.30 1.83 24.89
CA SER A 100 -9.80 1.62 26.25
C SER A 100 -8.62 0.64 26.28
N ALA A 101 -7.92 0.55 27.39
CA ALA A 101 -6.85 -0.43 27.59
C ALA A 101 -7.33 -1.90 27.44
N THR A 102 -8.63 -2.15 27.60
CA THR A 102 -9.23 -3.47 27.38
C THR A 102 -9.37 -3.80 25.91
N ASP A 103 -9.56 -2.80 25.04
CA ASP A 103 -9.75 -3.00 23.60
C ASP A 103 -8.44 -3.33 22.89
N ILE A 104 -7.31 -2.78 23.36
CA ILE A 104 -5.98 -3.08 22.81
C ILE A 104 -5.38 -4.39 23.33
N LYS A 105 -5.77 -4.84 24.54
CA LYS A 105 -5.22 -6.02 25.21
C LYS A 105 -5.18 -7.30 24.36
N PRO A 106 -6.16 -7.63 23.50
CA PRO A 106 -6.10 -8.80 22.62
C PRO A 106 -4.97 -8.74 21.58
N PHE A 107 -4.47 -7.56 21.27
CA PHE A 107 -3.43 -7.33 20.27
C PHE A 107 -2.02 -7.24 20.85
N ILE A 108 -1.89 -7.29 22.17
CA ILE A 108 -0.60 -7.23 22.87
C ILE A 108 -0.06 -8.64 23.07
N ASP A 109 1.27 -8.85 22.88
CA ASP A 109 1.93 -10.06 23.32
C ASP A 109 2.29 -9.95 24.80
N LYS A 110 2.21 -11.11 25.51
CA LYS A 110 2.57 -11.19 26.93
C LYS A 110 4.06 -10.92 27.17
N ASN A 111 4.91 -11.37 26.25
CA ASN A 111 6.32 -11.04 26.26
C ASN A 111 6.49 -9.61 25.74
N TYR A 112 7.05 -8.73 26.56
CA TYR A 112 7.23 -7.32 26.21
C TYR A 112 8.07 -7.16 24.94
N GLU A 113 9.12 -7.92 24.77
CA GLU A 113 10.05 -7.86 23.63
C GLU A 113 9.41 -8.30 22.30
N LYS A 114 8.27 -9.01 22.34
CA LYS A 114 7.53 -9.42 21.14
C LYS A 114 6.46 -8.41 20.70
N ASN A 115 6.62 -7.16 21.13
CA ASN A 115 5.72 -6.09 20.76
C ASN A 115 6.46 -4.97 20.07
N MET A 116 5.76 -4.30 19.18
CA MET A 116 6.14 -3.00 18.66
C MET A 116 5.57 -1.93 19.59
N LEU A 117 6.40 -0.98 20.00
CA LEU A 117 6.04 0.12 20.87
C LEU A 117 5.42 1.24 20.04
N LEU A 118 4.19 1.64 20.37
CA LEU A 118 3.47 2.70 19.69
C LEU A 118 3.60 4.03 20.43
N THR A 119 3.40 3.97 21.74
CA THR A 119 3.54 5.09 22.68
C THR A 119 4.23 4.59 23.94
N GLU A 120 4.23 5.38 25.01
CA GLU A 120 4.75 4.98 26.32
C GLU A 120 3.96 3.80 26.90
N SER A 121 2.65 3.75 26.69
CA SER A 121 1.75 2.76 27.27
C SER A 121 1.24 1.73 26.27
N GLU A 122 1.04 2.11 25.01
CA GLU A 122 0.44 1.25 23.99
C GLU A 122 1.51 0.54 23.16
N ARG A 123 1.23 -0.75 22.92
CA ARG A 123 2.06 -1.62 22.09
C ARG A 123 1.20 -2.65 21.36
N ILE A 124 1.74 -3.19 20.28
CA ILE A 124 1.07 -4.21 19.47
C ILE A 124 2.05 -5.37 19.18
N SER A 125 1.55 -6.60 19.26
CA SER A 125 2.34 -7.79 18.94
C SER A 125 2.84 -7.76 17.50
N ILE A 126 4.10 -8.17 17.29
CA ILE A 126 4.69 -8.35 15.96
C ILE A 126 4.08 -9.55 15.22
N ASP A 127 3.40 -10.47 15.91
CA ASP A 127 2.77 -11.64 15.28
C ASP A 127 1.45 -11.24 14.60
N THR A 128 1.54 -10.95 13.30
CA THR A 128 0.40 -10.56 12.46
C THR A 128 -0.66 -11.66 12.32
N ARG A 129 -0.31 -12.93 12.58
CA ARG A 129 -1.26 -14.05 12.54
C ARG A 129 -2.14 -14.09 13.78
N LYS A 130 -1.55 -13.78 14.93
CA LYS A 130 -2.27 -13.71 16.20
C LYS A 130 -3.18 -12.50 16.28
N THR A 131 -2.69 -11.34 15.87
CA THR A 131 -3.43 -10.10 15.92
C THR A 131 -4.41 -9.91 14.77
N LEU A 132 -4.18 -10.57 13.63
CA LEU A 132 -4.86 -10.34 12.36
C LEU A 132 -4.77 -8.87 11.90
N ARG A 133 -3.79 -8.13 12.42
CA ARG A 133 -3.56 -6.71 12.10
C ARG A 133 -2.31 -6.56 11.25
N ASN A 134 -2.27 -5.45 10.52
CA ASN A 134 -1.11 -4.99 9.79
C ASN A 134 -0.13 -4.33 10.78
N ASN A 135 1.17 -4.53 10.57
CA ASN A 135 2.25 -3.89 11.33
C ASN A 135 2.85 -2.67 10.60
N ASN A 136 2.23 -2.22 9.51
CA ASN A 136 2.57 -0.93 8.92
C ASN A 136 1.98 0.19 9.78
N ILE A 137 2.78 1.21 10.06
CA ILE A 137 2.41 2.31 10.94
C ILE A 137 2.86 3.62 10.32
N LEU A 138 1.98 4.59 10.29
CA LEU A 138 2.32 5.97 9.94
C LEU A 138 2.59 6.76 11.21
N VAL A 139 3.80 7.32 11.31
CA VAL A 139 4.18 8.23 12.41
C VAL A 139 4.21 9.66 11.90
N VAL A 140 3.40 10.51 12.50
CA VAL A 140 3.31 11.93 12.14
C VAL A 140 3.68 12.79 13.35
N GLY A 141 4.65 13.67 13.16
CA GLY A 141 5.04 14.61 14.24
C GLY A 141 5.98 15.69 13.74
N GLY A 142 5.75 16.93 14.13
CA GLY A 142 6.56 18.07 13.72
C GLY A 142 8.05 17.92 14.07
N SER A 143 8.87 18.84 13.57
CA SER A 143 10.29 18.90 13.95
C SER A 143 10.42 19.06 15.48
N GLY A 144 11.37 18.33 16.09
CA GLY A 144 11.58 18.35 17.54
C GLY A 144 10.54 17.60 18.37
N SER A 145 9.50 16.98 17.78
CA SER A 145 8.49 16.20 18.53
C SER A 145 9.03 14.91 19.16
N GLY A 146 10.28 14.55 18.88
CA GLY A 146 10.92 13.38 19.46
C GLY A 146 10.63 12.07 18.76
N LYS A 147 10.17 12.08 17.49
CA LYS A 147 9.87 10.87 16.69
C LYS A 147 11.00 9.83 16.76
N THR A 148 12.22 10.25 16.46
CA THR A 148 13.40 9.38 16.52
C THR A 148 13.69 8.89 17.94
N ARG A 149 13.60 9.79 18.93
CA ARG A 149 13.91 9.49 20.34
C ARG A 149 12.89 8.57 21.01
N PHE A 150 11.59 8.81 20.78
CA PHE A 150 10.52 8.14 21.51
C PHE A 150 9.86 7.00 20.73
N PHE A 151 10.09 6.93 19.41
CA PHE A 151 9.54 5.86 18.60
C PHE A 151 10.63 4.98 17.95
N VAL A 152 11.57 5.58 17.17
CA VAL A 152 12.56 4.80 16.43
C VAL A 152 13.50 4.05 17.36
N LYS A 153 14.19 4.75 18.26
CA LYS A 153 15.17 4.13 19.18
C LYS A 153 14.55 3.08 20.09
N PRO A 154 13.42 3.29 20.79
CA PRO A 154 12.81 2.25 21.60
C PRO A 154 12.44 0.99 20.81
N ASN A 155 11.98 1.14 19.55
CA ASN A 155 11.67 0.00 18.70
C ASN A 155 12.94 -0.74 18.21
N LEU A 156 14.05 -0.06 17.99
CA LEU A 156 15.34 -0.71 17.72
C LEU A 156 15.83 -1.51 18.94
N MET A 157 15.63 -0.98 20.15
CA MET A 157 16.01 -1.64 21.40
C MET A 157 15.21 -2.92 21.70
N GLN A 158 14.10 -3.18 20.99
CA GLN A 158 13.36 -4.44 21.12
C GLN A 158 14.12 -5.65 20.51
N LEU A 159 15.04 -5.46 19.58
CA LEU A 159 15.94 -6.48 19.04
C LEU A 159 15.25 -7.76 18.50
N HIS A 160 14.03 -7.64 17.99
CA HIS A 160 13.20 -8.79 17.63
C HIS A 160 13.08 -9.08 16.12
N THR A 161 13.51 -8.17 15.26
CA THR A 161 13.38 -8.26 13.79
C THR A 161 14.67 -7.84 13.11
N SER A 162 14.79 -8.06 11.81
CA SER A 162 15.75 -7.28 11.01
C SER A 162 15.23 -5.87 10.84
N TYR A 163 16.13 -4.90 10.76
CA TYR A 163 15.78 -3.50 10.64
C TYR A 163 16.40 -2.90 9.39
N VAL A 164 15.62 -2.06 8.71
CA VAL A 164 16.10 -1.13 7.67
C VAL A 164 15.73 0.26 8.13
N ILE A 165 16.73 1.10 8.37
CA ILE A 165 16.56 2.39 9.04
C ILE A 165 17.06 3.51 8.13
N THR A 166 16.18 4.46 7.79
CA THR A 166 16.65 5.74 7.27
C THR A 166 17.15 6.59 8.42
N ASP A 167 18.37 7.10 8.32
CA ASP A 167 19.02 7.95 9.34
C ASP A 167 19.38 9.30 8.73
N PRO A 168 18.49 10.32 8.82
CA PRO A 168 18.68 11.61 8.14
C PRO A 168 19.88 12.44 8.63
N LYS A 169 20.52 12.03 9.71
CA LYS A 169 21.66 12.75 10.31
C LYS A 169 22.88 11.88 10.55
N GLY A 170 22.82 10.61 10.28
CA GLY A 170 23.88 9.66 10.58
C GLY A 170 24.15 9.48 12.08
N THR A 171 23.18 9.80 12.95
CA THR A 171 23.35 9.71 14.40
C THR A 171 22.88 8.39 15.00
N LEU A 172 21.96 7.69 14.33
CA LEU A 172 21.41 6.45 14.86
C LEU A 172 22.42 5.31 14.85
N LEU A 173 23.24 5.21 13.80
CA LEU A 173 24.26 4.17 13.71
C LEU A 173 25.28 4.25 14.87
N PRO A 174 25.92 5.40 15.18
CA PRO A 174 26.81 5.53 16.34
C PRO A 174 26.12 5.26 17.69
N GLU A 175 24.86 5.69 17.83
CA GLU A 175 24.14 5.57 19.10
C GLU A 175 23.60 4.16 19.37
N CYS A 176 23.16 3.42 18.34
CA CYS A 176 22.51 2.11 18.49
C CYS A 176 23.34 0.95 17.95
N GLY A 177 24.35 1.20 17.11
CA GLY A 177 25.10 0.16 16.41
C GLY A 177 25.78 -0.83 17.36
N LYS A 178 26.43 -0.34 18.43
CA LYS A 178 27.08 -1.22 19.39
C LYS A 178 26.07 -2.18 20.07
N MET A 179 24.91 -1.69 20.46
CA MET A 179 23.84 -2.50 21.06
C MET A 179 23.38 -3.61 20.10
N LEU A 180 23.25 -3.29 18.80
CA LEU A 180 22.86 -4.25 17.78
C LEU A 180 23.95 -5.30 17.57
N LEU A 181 25.24 -4.90 17.53
CA LEU A 181 26.38 -5.84 17.46
C LEU A 181 26.44 -6.77 18.67
N ASP A 182 26.25 -6.23 19.87
CA ASP A 182 26.22 -7.01 21.11
C ASP A 182 25.03 -8.00 21.15
N ALA A 183 24.01 -7.79 20.32
CA ALA A 183 22.85 -8.66 20.11
C ALA A 183 22.95 -9.54 18.85
N ASP A 184 24.16 -9.78 18.34
CA ASP A 184 24.47 -10.61 17.17
C ASP A 184 23.81 -10.17 15.86
N TYR A 185 23.57 -8.87 15.67
CA TYR A 185 23.14 -8.33 14.38
C TYR A 185 24.32 -8.15 13.43
N ASN A 186 24.14 -8.55 12.20
CA ASN A 186 25.01 -8.11 11.10
C ASN A 186 24.64 -6.67 10.72
N LEU A 187 25.58 -5.73 10.90
CA LEU A 187 25.37 -4.31 10.58
C LEU A 187 25.85 -4.01 9.18
N LYS A 188 24.98 -3.35 8.43
CA LYS A 188 25.25 -2.81 7.12
C LYS A 188 24.84 -1.33 7.08
N TYR A 189 25.55 -0.55 6.29
CA TYR A 189 25.26 0.87 6.18
C TYR A 189 25.59 1.42 4.79
N PHE A 190 24.72 2.26 4.29
CA PHE A 190 24.90 3.02 3.05
C PHE A 190 24.80 4.51 3.39
N ASN A 191 25.84 5.27 3.09
CA ASN A 191 25.98 6.65 3.55
C ASN A 191 26.12 7.59 2.35
N THR A 192 25.11 8.44 2.12
CA THR A 192 25.12 9.44 1.04
C THR A 192 25.63 10.81 1.49
N ILE A 193 25.92 11.00 2.79
CA ILE A 193 26.51 12.22 3.31
C ILE A 193 28.05 12.19 3.15
N ASP A 194 28.65 11.05 3.45
CA ASP A 194 30.10 10.82 3.37
C ASP A 194 30.36 9.46 2.76
N PHE A 195 30.60 9.44 1.45
CA PHE A 195 30.83 8.22 0.69
C PHE A 195 32.05 7.43 1.16
N SER A 196 33.08 8.10 1.72
CA SER A 196 34.26 7.43 2.27
C SER A 196 33.94 6.54 3.49
N LYS A 197 32.77 6.75 4.09
CA LYS A 197 32.22 6.00 5.21
C LYS A 197 30.96 5.25 4.80
N SER A 198 30.95 4.68 3.61
CA SER A 198 29.84 3.88 3.09
C SER A 198 30.31 2.50 2.69
N MET A 199 29.46 1.50 2.89
CA MET A 199 29.61 0.22 2.21
C MET A 199 29.19 0.38 0.74
N HIS A 200 29.72 -0.48 -0.11
CA HIS A 200 29.44 -0.47 -1.54
C HIS A 200 28.05 -1.03 -1.84
N TYR A 201 27.38 -0.40 -2.78
CA TYR A 201 26.06 -0.81 -3.26
C TYR A 201 26.01 -0.74 -4.78
N ASN A 202 25.99 -1.89 -5.43
CA ASN A 202 25.86 -1.98 -6.89
C ASN A 202 24.45 -2.40 -7.30
N PRO A 203 23.65 -1.49 -7.91
CA PRO A 203 22.30 -1.83 -8.35
C PRO A 203 22.24 -2.95 -9.41
N PHE A 204 23.29 -3.21 -10.16
CA PHE A 204 23.30 -4.26 -11.17
C PHE A 204 23.30 -5.66 -10.55
N GLU A 205 23.81 -5.84 -9.35
CA GLU A 205 23.77 -7.12 -8.62
C GLU A 205 22.36 -7.61 -8.31
N TYR A 206 21.37 -6.72 -8.32
CA TYR A 206 19.97 -7.05 -8.03
C TYR A 206 19.11 -7.22 -9.28
N ILE A 207 19.70 -7.20 -10.48
CA ILE A 207 19.02 -7.55 -11.72
C ILE A 207 19.05 -9.07 -11.87
N ARG A 208 17.88 -9.69 -11.98
CA ARG A 208 17.71 -11.13 -12.19
C ARG A 208 17.04 -11.45 -13.53
N LYS A 209 16.29 -10.50 -14.10
CA LYS A 209 15.50 -10.65 -15.32
C LYS A 209 15.21 -9.30 -15.98
N GLU A 210 14.77 -9.29 -17.22
CA GLU A 210 14.40 -8.09 -18.00
C GLU A 210 13.51 -7.11 -17.22
N LYS A 211 12.54 -7.65 -16.46
CA LYS A 211 11.63 -6.82 -15.63
C LYS A 211 12.39 -5.97 -14.61
N ASP A 212 13.52 -6.44 -14.09
CA ASP A 212 14.30 -5.70 -13.10
C ASP A 212 15.10 -4.57 -13.76
N ILE A 213 15.54 -4.77 -15.01
CA ILE A 213 16.11 -3.69 -15.85
C ILE A 213 15.08 -2.57 -16.03
N LEU A 214 13.83 -2.93 -16.38
CA LEU A 214 12.75 -1.96 -16.54
C LEU A 214 12.49 -1.17 -15.27
N LYS A 215 12.53 -1.84 -14.10
CA LYS A 215 12.33 -1.19 -12.80
C LYS A 215 13.48 -0.24 -12.45
N LEU A 216 14.72 -0.68 -12.61
CA LEU A 216 15.90 0.14 -12.36
C LEU A 216 15.85 1.43 -13.19
N VAL A 217 15.70 1.29 -14.50
CA VAL A 217 15.62 2.44 -15.43
C VAL A 217 14.44 3.36 -15.08
N ASN A 218 13.29 2.81 -14.76
CA ASN A 218 12.12 3.63 -14.37
C ASN A 218 12.39 4.40 -13.07
N THR A 219 13.06 3.79 -12.09
CA THR A 219 13.39 4.44 -10.81
C THR A 219 14.42 5.54 -11.00
N ILE A 220 15.43 5.34 -11.86
CA ILE A 220 16.40 6.38 -12.24
C ILE A 220 15.66 7.59 -12.83
N ILE A 221 14.88 7.38 -13.87
CA ILE A 221 14.18 8.45 -14.58
C ILE A 221 13.25 9.21 -13.63
N LEU A 222 12.49 8.49 -12.79
CA LEU A 222 11.52 9.10 -11.87
C LEU A 222 12.19 10.02 -10.85
N ASN A 223 13.38 9.67 -10.37
CA ASN A 223 14.07 10.38 -9.29
C ASN A 223 15.15 11.36 -9.76
N THR A 224 15.41 11.44 -11.07
CA THR A 224 16.35 12.39 -11.65
C THR A 224 15.67 13.42 -12.55
N SER A 225 14.35 13.47 -12.58
CA SER A 225 13.58 14.54 -13.21
C SER A 225 13.59 15.77 -12.32
N GLY A 226 13.82 16.97 -12.90
CA GLY A 226 13.88 18.22 -12.16
C GLY A 226 12.60 18.55 -11.38
N GLU A 227 12.72 19.32 -10.31
CA GLU A 227 11.59 19.86 -9.55
C GLU A 227 10.71 20.74 -10.47
N GLY A 228 9.44 20.40 -10.58
CA GLY A 228 8.45 21.18 -11.37
C GLY A 228 8.11 20.57 -12.73
N GLU A 229 8.89 19.70 -13.31
CA GLU A 229 8.43 18.87 -14.39
C GLU A 229 7.43 17.84 -13.87
N LYS A 230 6.14 18.18 -13.97
CA LYS A 230 5.12 17.12 -13.98
C LYS A 230 5.54 16.18 -15.08
N CYS A 231 6.02 14.96 -14.72
CA CYS A 231 6.35 13.93 -15.68
C CYS A 231 5.08 13.55 -16.47
N LYS A 232 4.64 14.44 -17.35
CA LYS A 232 3.90 13.97 -18.50
C LYS A 232 4.88 13.07 -19.22
N GLU A 233 4.51 11.82 -19.47
CA GLU A 233 5.28 10.90 -20.29
C GLU A 233 5.47 11.52 -21.68
N ASP A 234 6.45 12.40 -21.76
CA ASP A 234 6.82 13.09 -22.99
C ASP A 234 7.64 12.13 -23.87
N PHE A 235 7.65 12.42 -25.15
CA PHE A 235 8.46 11.69 -26.15
C PHE A 235 9.92 11.52 -25.69
N TRP A 236 10.52 12.56 -25.13
CA TRP A 236 11.91 12.57 -24.65
C TRP A 236 12.15 11.53 -23.56
N ILE A 237 11.33 11.49 -22.54
CA ILE A 237 11.43 10.51 -21.45
C ILE A 237 11.27 9.08 -21.95
N LYS A 238 10.40 8.85 -22.94
CA LYS A 238 10.23 7.53 -23.55
C LYS A 238 11.48 7.09 -24.32
N ALA A 239 12.08 8.02 -25.04
CA ALA A 239 13.30 7.75 -25.81
C ALA A 239 14.52 7.51 -24.90
N GLU A 240 14.71 8.32 -23.85
CA GLU A 240 15.71 8.11 -22.80
C GLU A 240 15.56 6.73 -22.18
N ARG A 241 14.33 6.36 -21.81
CA ARG A 241 14.02 5.04 -21.24
C ARG A 241 14.46 3.90 -22.14
N LEU A 242 14.20 4.00 -23.44
CA LEU A 242 14.63 2.97 -24.41
C LEU A 242 16.13 2.86 -24.48
N LEU A 243 16.86 3.99 -24.50
CA LEU A 243 18.31 3.99 -24.52
C LEU A 243 18.90 3.37 -23.25
N TYR A 244 18.45 3.80 -22.08
CA TYR A 244 18.92 3.20 -20.82
C TYR A 244 18.61 1.71 -20.74
N GLN A 245 17.43 1.27 -21.18
CA GLN A 245 17.07 -0.15 -21.21
C GLN A 245 17.98 -0.94 -22.14
N ALA A 246 18.37 -0.37 -23.27
CA ALA A 246 19.33 -0.98 -24.21
C ALA A 246 20.70 -1.13 -23.58
N LEU A 247 21.27 -0.04 -23.02
CA LEU A 247 22.62 -0.03 -22.44
C LEU A 247 22.70 -0.91 -21.18
N VAL A 248 21.75 -0.78 -20.24
CA VAL A 248 21.68 -1.63 -19.02
C VAL A 248 21.45 -3.08 -19.39
N GLY A 249 20.63 -3.35 -20.41
CA GLY A 249 20.42 -4.71 -20.93
C GLY A 249 21.70 -5.30 -21.53
N TYR A 250 22.44 -4.53 -22.33
CA TYR A 250 23.71 -4.95 -22.84
C TYR A 250 24.74 -5.26 -21.73
N ILE A 251 24.88 -4.36 -20.76
CA ILE A 251 25.78 -4.55 -19.62
C ILE A 251 25.40 -5.83 -18.85
N TYR A 252 24.14 -6.07 -18.61
CA TYR A 252 23.69 -7.23 -17.84
C TYR A 252 23.91 -8.56 -18.56
N TYR A 253 23.63 -8.63 -19.86
CA TYR A 253 23.71 -9.89 -20.59
C TYR A 253 25.07 -10.19 -21.17
N GLU A 254 25.75 -9.19 -21.69
CA GLU A 254 26.95 -9.38 -22.52
C GLU A 254 28.27 -9.14 -21.78
N LEU A 255 28.27 -8.39 -20.67
CA LEU A 255 29.48 -8.09 -19.95
C LEU A 255 29.72 -9.01 -18.74
N PRO A 256 31.01 -9.25 -18.41
CA PRO A 256 31.39 -9.97 -17.20
C PRO A 256 30.89 -9.24 -15.96
N LYS A 257 30.81 -9.96 -14.83
CA LYS A 257 30.17 -9.47 -13.61
C LYS A 257 30.83 -8.20 -13.06
N GLU A 258 32.14 -8.13 -13.18
CA GLU A 258 33.00 -7.03 -12.71
C GLU A 258 32.69 -5.70 -13.43
N ASP A 259 32.21 -5.77 -14.66
CA ASP A 259 31.92 -4.62 -15.52
C ASP A 259 30.43 -4.18 -15.41
N ARG A 260 29.61 -4.90 -14.62
CA ARG A 260 28.19 -4.58 -14.45
C ARG A 260 27.98 -3.53 -13.39
N ASN A 261 28.22 -2.27 -13.74
CA ASN A 261 28.11 -1.14 -12.81
C ASN A 261 27.78 0.17 -13.56
N PHE A 262 27.58 1.25 -12.80
CA PHE A 262 27.30 2.56 -13.37
C PHE A 262 28.50 3.19 -14.12
N SER A 263 29.72 2.87 -13.75
CA SER A 263 30.90 3.37 -14.47
C SER A 263 30.89 2.90 -15.92
N THR A 264 30.54 1.64 -16.15
CA THR A 264 30.37 1.08 -17.49
C THR A 264 29.20 1.71 -18.25
N LEU A 265 28.08 1.96 -17.57
CA LEU A 265 26.94 2.65 -18.19
C LEU A 265 27.30 4.05 -18.66
N LEU A 266 28.03 4.83 -17.86
CA LEU A 266 28.54 6.14 -18.23
C LEU A 266 29.53 6.04 -19.38
N TYR A 267 30.44 5.07 -19.32
CA TYR A 267 31.43 4.86 -20.41
C TYR A 267 30.70 4.60 -21.73
N LEU A 268 29.76 3.69 -21.79
CA LEU A 268 28.98 3.40 -22.99
C LEU A 268 28.23 4.62 -23.49
N LEU A 269 27.57 5.37 -22.58
CA LEU A 269 26.81 6.58 -22.93
C LEU A 269 27.78 7.64 -23.54
N ASN A 270 28.98 7.82 -22.99
CA ASN A 270 29.96 8.77 -23.46
C ASN A 270 30.59 8.37 -24.80
N GLN A 271 30.54 7.09 -25.20
CA GLN A 271 30.93 6.63 -26.53
C GLN A 271 29.87 6.88 -27.59
N MET A 272 28.67 7.29 -27.18
CA MET A 272 27.59 7.60 -28.12
C MET A 272 27.72 9.02 -28.65
N GLU A 273 27.70 9.13 -29.96
CA GLU A 273 27.71 10.40 -30.69
C GLU A 273 26.60 10.38 -31.75
N ALA A 274 25.92 11.49 -31.95
CA ALA A 274 24.98 11.67 -33.04
C ALA A 274 25.36 12.91 -33.86
N LYS A 275 25.50 12.78 -35.17
CA LYS A 275 25.80 13.86 -36.09
C LYS A 275 24.51 14.36 -36.73
N GLU A 276 24.31 15.68 -36.73
CA GLU A 276 23.11 16.30 -37.27
C GLU A 276 23.04 16.21 -38.81
N ASP A 277 24.19 16.29 -39.44
CA ASP A 277 24.32 16.40 -40.92
C ASP A 277 24.60 15.04 -41.60
N ASN A 278 24.69 13.94 -40.85
CA ASN A 278 24.97 12.62 -41.39
C ASN A 278 24.19 11.53 -40.64
N GLU A 279 23.04 11.15 -41.22
CA GLU A 279 22.17 10.09 -40.67
C GLU A 279 22.80 8.67 -40.78
N GLU A 280 23.75 8.47 -41.67
CA GLU A 280 24.48 7.19 -41.84
C GLU A 280 25.68 7.05 -40.88
N PHE A 281 25.96 8.09 -40.07
CA PHE A 281 27.04 8.04 -39.12
C PHE A 281 26.78 6.96 -38.04
N LYS A 282 27.77 6.06 -37.90
CA LYS A 282 27.80 5.02 -36.89
C LYS A 282 28.83 5.34 -35.81
N ASN A 283 28.39 5.42 -34.59
CA ASN A 283 29.26 5.51 -33.42
C ASN A 283 29.69 4.11 -32.94
N PRO A 284 30.67 3.99 -32.05
CA PRO A 284 31.16 2.67 -31.56
C PRO A 284 30.05 1.77 -30.99
N ILE A 285 29.03 2.36 -30.35
CA ILE A 285 27.92 1.62 -29.74
C ILE A 285 27.00 1.04 -30.84
N ASP A 286 26.78 1.77 -31.95
CA ASP A 286 26.04 1.25 -33.10
C ASP A 286 26.67 -0.05 -33.62
N ILE A 287 28.01 -0.10 -33.72
CA ILE A 287 28.74 -1.27 -34.19
C ILE A 287 28.57 -2.45 -33.24
N ILE A 288 28.64 -2.20 -31.93
CA ILE A 288 28.40 -3.23 -30.89
C ILE A 288 27.02 -3.83 -31.02
N PHE A 289 25.99 -2.98 -31.16
CA PHE A 289 24.61 -3.46 -31.27
C PHE A 289 24.31 -4.15 -32.60
N GLU A 290 24.95 -3.76 -33.69
CA GLU A 290 24.88 -4.47 -34.99
C GLU A 290 25.50 -5.86 -34.92
N ASP A 291 26.65 -5.99 -34.27
CA ASP A 291 27.29 -7.30 -34.04
C ASP A 291 26.40 -8.20 -33.16
N LEU A 292 25.85 -7.65 -32.08
CA LEU A 292 24.94 -8.37 -31.22
C LEU A 292 23.65 -8.79 -31.95
N GLU A 293 23.10 -7.90 -32.79
CA GLU A 293 21.91 -8.20 -33.61
C GLU A 293 22.18 -9.34 -34.58
N SER A 294 23.39 -9.38 -35.20
CA SER A 294 23.76 -10.44 -36.10
C SER A 294 23.82 -11.82 -35.43
N LYS A 295 24.07 -11.86 -34.11
CA LYS A 295 24.13 -13.08 -33.27
C LYS A 295 22.77 -13.47 -32.73
N ASP A 296 21.98 -12.50 -32.25
CA ASP A 296 20.64 -12.69 -31.67
C ASP A 296 19.77 -11.46 -31.97
N GLU A 297 19.01 -11.52 -33.06
CA GLU A 297 18.02 -10.48 -33.41
C GLU A 297 16.93 -10.31 -32.34
N GLY A 298 16.64 -11.37 -31.59
CA GLY A 298 15.64 -11.39 -30.50
C GLY A 298 16.12 -10.80 -29.17
N HIS A 299 17.41 -10.46 -29.07
CA HIS A 299 18.02 -9.99 -27.82
C HIS A 299 17.33 -8.76 -27.26
N PHE A 300 17.08 -8.75 -25.95
CA PHE A 300 16.33 -7.66 -25.27
C PHE A 300 16.96 -6.29 -25.55
N ALA A 301 18.28 -6.16 -25.37
CA ALA A 301 18.98 -4.89 -25.55
C ALA A 301 18.92 -4.39 -27.01
N VAL A 302 19.05 -5.28 -27.99
CA VAL A 302 18.91 -4.97 -29.41
C VAL A 302 17.53 -4.43 -29.73
N ARG A 303 16.48 -5.08 -29.23
CA ARG A 303 15.10 -4.61 -29.43
C ARG A 303 14.84 -3.20 -28.87
N GLN A 304 15.44 -2.86 -27.72
CA GLN A 304 15.29 -1.51 -27.17
C GLN A 304 16.15 -0.50 -27.97
N TYR A 305 17.33 -0.87 -28.35
CA TYR A 305 18.22 -0.02 -29.13
C TYR A 305 17.63 0.33 -30.51
N LYS A 306 17.11 -0.65 -31.24
CA LYS A 306 16.39 -0.42 -32.52
C LYS A 306 15.26 0.59 -32.40
N LYS A 307 14.49 0.53 -31.31
CA LYS A 307 13.40 1.51 -31.04
C LYS A 307 13.96 2.92 -30.78
N TYR A 308 15.04 3.03 -30.00
CA TYR A 308 15.73 4.30 -29.76
C TYR A 308 16.28 4.88 -31.10
N LYS A 309 16.89 4.08 -31.95
CA LYS A 309 17.46 4.49 -33.24
C LYS A 309 16.42 4.99 -34.26
N GLN A 310 15.12 4.87 -33.98
CA GLN A 310 14.10 5.55 -34.80
C GLN A 310 14.13 7.07 -34.63
N ALA A 311 14.75 7.58 -33.55
CA ALA A 311 15.08 8.99 -33.44
C ALA A 311 16.35 9.32 -34.21
N ALA A 312 16.27 10.28 -35.13
CA ALA A 312 17.39 10.64 -36.01
C ALA A 312 17.90 12.07 -35.76
N GLY A 313 19.12 12.34 -36.16
CA GLY A 313 19.72 13.66 -36.27
C GLY A 313 19.66 14.46 -34.95
N LYS A 314 19.08 15.66 -34.99
CA LYS A 314 18.93 16.58 -33.84
C LYS A 314 18.22 15.96 -32.69
N THR A 315 17.22 15.11 -32.94
CA THR A 315 16.44 14.43 -31.90
C THR A 315 17.32 13.45 -31.10
N ALA A 316 18.12 12.61 -31.77
CA ALA A 316 19.03 11.69 -31.14
C ALA A 316 20.08 12.42 -30.28
N LYS A 317 20.66 13.52 -30.79
CA LYS A 317 21.60 14.37 -30.05
C LYS A 317 21.00 14.95 -28.79
N SER A 318 19.74 15.45 -28.86
CA SER A 318 19.06 16.00 -27.70
C SER A 318 18.75 14.94 -26.65
N ILE A 319 18.42 13.70 -27.06
CA ILE A 319 18.21 12.57 -26.15
C ILE A 319 19.49 12.23 -25.40
N LEU A 320 20.65 12.18 -26.13
CA LEU A 320 21.96 11.90 -25.54
C LEU A 320 22.35 12.94 -24.50
N ILE A 321 22.14 14.23 -24.81
CA ILE A 321 22.41 15.34 -23.87
C ILE A 321 21.54 15.19 -22.63
N SER A 322 20.27 14.88 -22.79
CA SER A 322 19.33 14.69 -21.67
C SER A 322 19.73 13.49 -20.80
N CYS A 323 20.12 12.37 -21.42
CA CYS A 323 20.64 11.20 -20.70
C CYS A 323 21.90 11.53 -19.91
N GLY A 324 22.87 12.22 -20.51
CA GLY A 324 24.10 12.65 -19.84
C GLY A 324 23.83 13.58 -18.66
N ALA A 325 22.97 14.58 -18.85
CA ALA A 325 22.59 15.51 -17.79
C ALA A 325 21.92 14.79 -16.60
N ARG A 326 21.07 13.81 -16.87
CA ARG A 326 20.37 13.01 -15.85
C ARG A 326 21.31 12.15 -15.02
N LEU A 327 22.37 11.61 -15.61
CA LEU A 327 23.37 10.78 -14.93
C LEU A 327 24.57 11.58 -14.42
N SER A 328 24.60 12.92 -14.59
CA SER A 328 25.71 13.76 -14.15
C SER A 328 26.13 13.59 -12.68
N PRO A 329 25.26 13.27 -11.72
CA PRO A 329 25.71 12.98 -10.36
C PRO A 329 26.70 11.79 -10.30
N LEU A 330 26.62 10.84 -11.22
CA LEU A 330 27.53 9.69 -11.31
C LEU A 330 28.92 10.07 -11.86
N ASP A 331 29.14 11.31 -12.31
CA ASP A 331 30.47 11.81 -12.64
C ASP A 331 31.36 12.04 -11.42
N ILE A 332 30.75 12.08 -10.22
CA ILE A 332 31.46 12.14 -8.95
C ILE A 332 32.21 10.83 -8.73
N LYS A 333 33.56 10.95 -8.54
CA LYS A 333 34.44 9.79 -8.44
C LYS A 333 34.06 8.84 -7.31
N GLU A 334 33.84 9.42 -6.13
CA GLU A 334 33.48 8.69 -4.91
C GLU A 334 32.15 7.92 -5.08
N LEU A 335 31.21 8.50 -5.83
CA LEU A 335 29.94 7.86 -6.09
C LEU A 335 30.10 6.65 -7.05
N ARG A 336 30.96 6.76 -8.05
CA ARG A 336 31.28 5.63 -8.92
C ARG A 336 31.94 4.51 -8.14
N GLU A 337 32.91 4.85 -7.26
CA GLU A 337 33.62 3.87 -6.44
C GLU A 337 32.64 3.07 -5.55
N ILE A 338 31.74 3.72 -4.83
CA ILE A 338 30.80 3.01 -3.95
C ILE A 338 29.73 2.21 -4.70
N THR A 339 29.55 2.43 -6.00
CA THR A 339 28.59 1.69 -6.84
C THR A 339 29.24 0.65 -7.75
N GLU A 340 30.54 0.38 -7.59
CA GLU A 340 31.32 -0.54 -8.43
C GLU A 340 31.00 -2.01 -8.12
N TYR A 341 30.90 -2.38 -6.87
CA TYR A 341 30.52 -3.73 -6.39
C TYR A 341 29.55 -3.66 -5.22
N ASP A 342 29.07 -4.79 -4.72
CA ASP A 342 28.03 -4.84 -3.68
C ASP A 342 28.54 -5.48 -2.40
N GLU A 343 28.27 -4.85 -1.25
CA GLU A 343 28.50 -5.36 0.09
C GLU A 343 27.20 -5.45 0.90
N LEU A 344 26.11 -4.82 0.39
CA LEU A 344 24.86 -4.72 1.14
C LEU A 344 24.08 -6.04 1.17
N GLU A 345 24.21 -6.89 0.15
CA GLU A 345 23.53 -8.19 0.07
C GLU A 345 22.05 -8.09 0.53
N LEU A 346 21.29 -7.18 -0.10
CA LEU A 346 19.91 -6.83 0.31
C LEU A 346 18.98 -8.03 0.38
N ASP A 347 19.27 -9.09 -0.36
CA ASP A 347 18.51 -10.32 -0.39
C ASP A 347 18.68 -11.20 0.86
N THR A 348 19.66 -10.88 1.72
CA THR A 348 19.90 -11.61 2.98
C THR A 348 19.17 -11.02 4.20
N LEU A 349 18.58 -9.82 4.07
CA LEU A 349 17.94 -9.10 5.19
C LEU A 349 16.82 -9.88 5.89
N GLY A 350 16.17 -10.81 5.19
CA GLY A 350 15.11 -11.65 5.75
C GLY A 350 15.55 -13.03 6.22
N ASP A 351 16.83 -13.38 6.09
CA ASP A 351 17.37 -14.71 6.44
C ASP A 351 17.82 -14.78 7.88
N ASN A 352 18.52 -13.75 8.32
CA ASN A 352 19.10 -13.61 9.66
C ASN A 352 18.83 -12.20 10.19
N LYS A 353 19.05 -12.00 11.50
CA LYS A 353 18.94 -10.67 12.10
C LYS A 353 20.01 -9.73 11.55
N GLN A 354 19.60 -8.72 10.85
CA GLN A 354 20.46 -7.70 10.25
C GLN A 354 19.89 -6.31 10.51
N ALA A 355 20.75 -5.31 10.50
CA ALA A 355 20.36 -3.92 10.56
C ALA A 355 21.09 -3.13 9.47
N LEU A 356 20.31 -2.64 8.51
CA LEU A 356 20.78 -1.79 7.43
C LEU A 356 20.44 -0.33 7.75
N PHE A 357 21.47 0.50 7.93
CA PHE A 357 21.34 1.94 8.10
C PHE A 357 21.53 2.64 6.75
N ILE A 358 20.56 3.43 6.34
CA ILE A 358 20.61 4.26 5.13
C ILE A 358 20.70 5.70 5.59
N ILE A 359 21.93 6.22 5.57
CA ILE A 359 22.27 7.57 6.04
C ILE A 359 22.08 8.52 4.86
N ILE A 360 21.18 9.47 5.02
CA ILE A 360 20.83 10.45 3.99
C ILE A 360 21.02 11.87 4.50
N ASP A 361 21.25 12.82 3.61
CA ASP A 361 21.24 14.24 3.96
C ASP A 361 19.79 14.75 4.06
N ASP A 362 19.47 15.49 5.12
CA ASP A 362 18.16 16.09 5.32
C ASP A 362 17.98 17.44 4.57
N THR A 363 19.08 17.98 4.05
CA THR A 363 19.13 19.27 3.35
C THR A 363 19.43 19.16 1.86
N ASP A 364 20.08 18.08 1.41
CA ASP A 364 20.46 17.82 0.02
C ASP A 364 19.80 16.58 -0.54
N SER A 365 19.07 16.74 -1.65
CA SER A 365 18.34 15.66 -2.32
C SER A 365 19.10 15.07 -3.52
N THR A 366 20.32 15.54 -3.81
CA THR A 366 21.08 15.18 -5.02
C THR A 366 21.24 13.67 -5.20
N PHE A 367 21.45 12.93 -4.11
CA PHE A 367 21.70 11.48 -4.15
C PHE A 367 20.48 10.63 -3.78
N ASN A 368 19.31 11.23 -3.58
CA ASN A 368 18.10 10.52 -3.21
C ASN A 368 17.64 9.50 -4.26
N PHE A 369 18.05 9.68 -5.53
CA PHE A 369 17.77 8.69 -6.57
C PHE A 369 18.40 7.31 -6.27
N LEU A 370 19.61 7.26 -5.68
CA LEU A 370 20.26 6.01 -5.26
C LEU A 370 19.49 5.36 -4.09
N VAL A 371 19.07 6.16 -3.14
CA VAL A 371 18.26 5.68 -2.00
C VAL A 371 16.94 5.09 -2.50
N ALA A 372 16.28 5.76 -3.45
CA ALA A 372 15.07 5.24 -4.07
C ALA A 372 15.29 3.93 -4.85
N ILE A 373 16.42 3.80 -5.55
CA ILE A 373 16.82 2.55 -6.24
C ILE A 373 17.03 1.45 -5.20
N LEU A 374 17.78 1.73 -4.12
CA LEU A 374 18.07 0.78 -3.05
C LEU A 374 16.77 0.24 -2.44
N TYR A 375 15.87 1.10 -2.02
CA TYR A 375 14.57 0.68 -1.46
C TYR A 375 13.74 -0.11 -2.48
N THR A 376 13.69 0.34 -3.73
CA THR A 376 12.94 -0.35 -4.80
C THR A 376 13.47 -1.77 -5.01
N GLN A 377 14.79 -1.93 -5.06
CA GLN A 377 15.45 -3.23 -5.22
C GLN A 377 15.32 -4.11 -3.98
N MET A 378 15.54 -3.56 -2.80
CA MET A 378 15.36 -4.27 -1.53
C MET A 378 13.96 -4.89 -1.42
N PHE A 379 12.92 -4.09 -1.61
CA PHE A 379 11.56 -4.64 -1.57
C PHE A 379 11.30 -5.68 -2.64
N ASN A 380 11.85 -5.48 -3.85
CA ASN A 380 11.69 -6.42 -4.94
C ASN A 380 12.36 -7.78 -4.65
N VAL A 381 13.61 -7.77 -4.15
CA VAL A 381 14.33 -9.02 -3.85
C VAL A 381 13.73 -9.73 -2.65
N LEU A 382 13.36 -9.01 -1.60
CA LEU A 382 12.74 -9.60 -0.41
C LEU A 382 11.38 -10.22 -0.71
N CYS A 383 10.52 -9.53 -1.49
CA CYS A 383 9.24 -10.10 -1.91
C CYS A 383 9.42 -11.33 -2.79
N ASN A 384 10.33 -11.28 -3.78
CA ASN A 384 10.61 -12.42 -4.65
C ASN A 384 11.16 -13.61 -3.85
N LYS A 385 12.06 -13.36 -2.90
CA LYS A 385 12.65 -14.40 -2.06
C LYS A 385 11.60 -15.04 -1.12
N ALA A 386 10.77 -14.21 -0.49
CA ALA A 386 9.64 -14.72 0.30
C ALA A 386 8.74 -15.64 -0.51
N ASP A 387 8.36 -15.23 -1.72
CA ASP A 387 7.42 -15.97 -2.56
C ASP A 387 8.02 -17.26 -3.13
N ASN A 388 9.28 -17.22 -3.60
CA ASN A 388 9.88 -18.33 -4.35
C ASN A 388 10.69 -19.30 -3.49
N GLU A 389 11.36 -18.82 -2.42
CA GLU A 389 12.25 -19.64 -1.59
C GLU A 389 11.58 -20.03 -0.26
N TYR A 390 10.80 -19.12 0.34
CA TYR A 390 10.24 -19.30 1.70
C TYR A 390 8.72 -19.51 1.73
N LYS A 391 8.10 -19.97 0.65
CA LYS A 391 6.67 -20.30 0.59
C LYS A 391 5.75 -19.15 1.04
N GLY A 392 6.12 -17.94 0.71
CA GLY A 392 5.35 -16.72 0.94
C GLY A 392 5.74 -15.91 2.18
N ARG A 393 6.73 -16.33 2.98
CA ARG A 393 7.13 -15.60 4.21
C ARG A 393 8.63 -15.68 4.47
N LEU A 394 9.24 -14.55 4.78
CA LEU A 394 10.64 -14.52 5.22
C LEU A 394 10.80 -15.19 6.60
N PRO A 395 11.92 -15.86 6.85
CA PRO A 395 12.24 -16.45 8.17
C PRO A 395 12.31 -15.41 9.28
N VAL A 396 12.90 -14.26 9.02
CA VAL A 396 13.02 -13.15 9.95
C VAL A 396 12.19 -11.97 9.41
N HIS A 397 11.36 -11.40 10.29
CA HIS A 397 10.58 -10.22 9.96
C HIS A 397 11.49 -9.03 9.64
N VAL A 398 11.24 -8.32 8.56
CA VAL A 398 12.00 -7.13 8.17
C VAL A 398 11.17 -5.87 8.44
N ARG A 399 11.64 -5.01 9.33
CA ARG A 399 11.00 -3.75 9.65
C ARG A 399 11.74 -2.58 9.06
N CYS A 400 11.05 -1.83 8.22
CA CYS A 400 11.56 -0.63 7.59
C CYS A 400 11.08 0.60 8.38
N LEU A 401 12.00 1.27 9.09
CA LEU A 401 11.78 2.51 9.81
C LEU A 401 12.26 3.66 8.90
N LEU A 402 11.34 4.29 8.19
CA LEU A 402 11.63 5.28 7.15
C LEU A 402 11.54 6.69 7.76
N ASP A 403 12.56 7.09 8.53
CA ASP A 403 12.60 8.44 9.12
C ASP A 403 12.84 9.49 8.02
N GLU A 404 12.16 10.62 8.10
CA GLU A 404 12.07 11.65 7.06
C GLU A 404 11.68 11.06 5.68
N PHE A 405 10.62 10.28 5.65
CA PHE A 405 10.16 9.53 4.47
C PHE A 405 10.05 10.38 3.19
N ALA A 406 9.75 11.66 3.33
CA ALA A 406 9.68 12.59 2.20
C ALA A 406 11.02 12.78 1.45
N ASN A 407 12.14 12.49 2.11
CA ASN A 407 13.49 12.73 1.59
C ASN A 407 14.13 11.49 0.95
N ILE A 408 13.49 10.34 0.93
CA ILE A 408 14.09 9.11 0.38
C ILE A 408 13.89 8.93 -1.14
N GLY A 409 13.32 9.94 -1.81
CA GLY A 409 12.95 9.85 -3.23
C GLY A 409 11.65 9.05 -3.46
N GLN A 410 11.28 8.88 -4.73
CA GLN A 410 10.04 8.17 -5.10
C GLN A 410 10.29 6.68 -5.30
N ILE A 411 9.68 5.85 -4.48
CA ILE A 411 9.63 4.40 -4.68
C ILE A 411 8.43 4.09 -5.59
N PRO A 412 8.65 3.56 -6.81
CA PRO A 412 7.56 3.30 -7.74
C PRO A 412 6.50 2.33 -7.16
N SER A 413 5.21 2.69 -7.27
CA SER A 413 4.08 1.89 -6.78
C SER A 413 4.16 1.53 -5.29
N PHE A 414 4.65 2.44 -4.46
CA PHE A 414 4.81 2.22 -3.01
C PHE A 414 3.49 1.90 -2.31
N GLU A 415 2.39 2.50 -2.74
CA GLU A 415 1.03 2.22 -2.23
C GLU A 415 0.61 0.75 -2.42
N LYS A 416 0.93 0.16 -3.58
CA LYS A 416 0.67 -1.26 -3.86
C LYS A 416 1.58 -2.17 -3.04
N LEU A 417 2.83 -1.74 -2.87
CA LEU A 417 3.81 -2.46 -2.08
C LEU A 417 3.33 -2.60 -0.64
N ILE A 418 2.97 -1.50 0.04
CA ILE A 418 2.52 -1.50 1.44
C ILE A 418 1.31 -2.42 1.65
N ALA A 419 0.38 -2.46 0.70
CA ALA A 419 -0.78 -3.32 0.76
C ALA A 419 -0.44 -4.83 0.73
N THR A 420 0.71 -5.20 0.19
CA THR A 420 1.07 -6.61 -0.09
C THR A 420 2.18 -7.19 0.79
N VAL A 421 3.04 -6.35 1.38
CA VAL A 421 4.24 -6.81 2.11
C VAL A 421 3.95 -7.53 3.42
N ARG A 422 2.80 -7.28 4.04
CA ARG A 422 2.39 -7.93 5.31
C ARG A 422 2.50 -9.45 5.26
N SER A 423 2.01 -10.08 4.20
CA SER A 423 2.02 -11.55 4.05
C SER A 423 3.44 -12.12 4.01
N ARG A 424 4.43 -11.32 3.65
CA ARG A 424 5.84 -11.69 3.44
C ARG A 424 6.75 -11.42 4.64
N GLU A 425 6.17 -11.09 5.81
CA GLU A 425 6.91 -10.69 7.03
C GLU A 425 7.75 -9.42 6.82
N ILE A 426 7.20 -8.46 6.08
CA ILE A 426 7.78 -7.13 5.94
C ILE A 426 6.78 -6.10 6.49
N SER A 427 7.25 -5.15 7.27
CA SER A 427 6.46 -4.00 7.73
C SER A 427 7.18 -2.69 7.45
N VAL A 428 6.40 -1.68 7.13
CA VAL A 428 6.91 -0.37 6.73
C VAL A 428 6.33 0.69 7.64
N VAL A 429 7.21 1.53 8.18
CA VAL A 429 6.86 2.61 9.09
C VAL A 429 7.32 3.93 8.49
N PRO A 430 6.52 4.57 7.62
CA PRO A 430 6.80 5.92 7.17
C PRO A 430 6.71 6.90 8.34
N ILE A 431 7.72 7.74 8.48
CA ILE A 431 7.79 8.77 9.51
C ILE A 431 7.88 10.12 8.82
N VAL A 432 6.93 11.01 9.08
CA VAL A 432 6.81 12.31 8.41
C VAL A 432 6.59 13.43 9.40
N GLN A 433 6.88 14.66 8.97
CA GLN A 433 6.66 15.83 9.82
C GLN A 433 5.19 16.29 9.82
N ASN A 434 4.51 16.14 8.70
CA ASN A 434 3.10 16.49 8.54
C ASN A 434 2.46 15.71 7.38
N MET A 435 1.13 15.75 7.33
CA MET A 435 0.37 15.06 6.28
C MET A 435 0.56 15.66 4.88
N ALA A 436 1.00 16.92 4.78
CA ALA A 436 1.25 17.55 3.48
C ALA A 436 2.45 16.91 2.76
N GLN A 437 3.46 16.41 3.51
CA GLN A 437 4.58 15.67 2.92
C GLN A 437 4.12 14.40 2.21
N ILE A 438 3.16 13.67 2.78
CA ILE A 438 2.58 12.49 2.13
C ILE A 438 1.79 12.90 0.87
N LYS A 439 1.05 14.03 0.93
CA LYS A 439 0.30 14.55 -0.22
C LYS A 439 1.20 15.01 -1.38
N ALA A 440 2.41 15.45 -1.08
CA ALA A 440 3.39 15.86 -2.08
C ALA A 440 4.04 14.66 -2.80
N ILE A 441 4.08 13.50 -2.16
CA ILE A 441 4.47 12.23 -2.78
C ILE A 441 3.33 11.87 -3.73
N ARG A 442 3.57 11.97 -5.05
CA ARG A 442 2.59 11.87 -6.16
C ARG A 442 1.59 10.73 -5.98
N ASP A 443 0.31 11.02 -6.32
CA ASP A 443 -0.87 10.15 -6.28
C ASP A 443 -1.53 9.98 -4.91
N TRP A 444 -1.71 11.09 -4.18
CA TRP A 444 -2.45 11.10 -2.91
C TRP A 444 -3.87 10.52 -3.00
N GLU A 445 -4.56 10.61 -4.14
CA GLU A 445 -5.87 9.96 -4.30
C GLU A 445 -5.81 8.43 -4.13
N LYS A 446 -4.60 7.84 -4.26
CA LYS A 446 -4.34 6.42 -3.97
C LYS A 446 -3.72 6.19 -2.59
N ALA A 447 -3.30 7.24 -1.90
CA ALA A 447 -2.60 7.17 -0.61
C ALA A 447 -3.57 7.07 0.59
N GLU A 448 -4.89 7.16 0.40
CA GLU A 448 -5.88 6.76 1.43
C GLU A 448 -5.69 5.30 1.89
N THR A 449 -4.97 4.49 1.14
CA THR A 449 -4.57 3.14 1.54
C THR A 449 -3.38 3.12 2.51
N LEU A 450 -2.73 4.27 2.78
CA LEU A 450 -1.61 4.40 3.71
C LEU A 450 -2.07 4.76 5.14
N VAL A 451 -3.29 5.19 5.31
CA VAL A 451 -3.96 5.53 6.56
C VAL A 451 -5.07 4.52 6.82
#